data_9c36d848e4871658b4489799935d231e
#
_entry.id   9c36d848e4871658b4489799935d231e
#
_cell.length_a   1.000
_cell.length_b   1.000
_cell.length_c   1.000
_cell.angle_alpha   90.00
_cell.angle_beta   90.00
_cell.angle_gamma   90.00
#
_symmetry.space_group_name_H-M   'P 1'
#
loop_
_entity.id
_entity.type
_entity.pdbx_description
1 polymer ?
#
loop_
_entity_poly.entity_id
_entity_poly.type
_entity_poly.pdbx_seq_one_letter_code
_entity_poly.pdbx_strand_id
1 'polypeptide(L)'
;MPDYRSKTSTHGRNMAGARALWRATGMKDEDFKKPIIAIANSFTQFVPGHVHLKDLGQLVAREIERAGGVAKEFNTIAVDDGIAMGHDGMLYSLPSREIIADSVEYMVNAHCADAMVCISNCDKITPGMLCLLYTSPSPRDLSTSRMPSSA
;
A
#
# COMPACT_ATOMS: atom_id res chain seq x y z
N MET A 1 -14.57 11.56 -17.56
CA MET A 1 -14.09 10.63 -16.51
C MET A 1 -12.87 11.25 -15.88
N PRO A 2 -12.70 11.15 -14.56
CA PRO A 2 -11.46 11.58 -13.93
C PRO A 2 -10.26 10.88 -14.56
N ASP A 3 -9.11 11.55 -14.59
CA ASP A 3 -7.89 10.98 -15.13
C ASP A 3 -7.15 10.20 -14.04
N TYR A 4 -7.54 8.93 -13.86
CA TYR A 4 -6.95 8.05 -12.86
C TYR A 4 -5.54 7.58 -13.30
N ARG A 5 -4.61 7.53 -12.37
CA ARG A 5 -3.24 7.02 -12.57
C ARG A 5 -3.25 5.54 -12.99
N SER A 6 -4.19 4.76 -12.46
CA SER A 6 -4.37 3.35 -12.76
C SER A 6 -4.69 3.08 -14.24
N LYS A 7 -5.10 4.08 -15.02
CA LYS A 7 -5.27 3.94 -16.46
C LYS A 7 -4.00 3.47 -17.16
N THR A 8 -2.83 3.75 -16.59
CA THR A 8 -1.54 3.28 -17.10
C THR A 8 -1.51 1.76 -17.27
N SER A 9 -2.14 1.00 -16.38
CA SER A 9 -2.17 -0.46 -16.42
C SER A 9 -3.52 -1.05 -16.84
N THR A 10 -4.59 -0.24 -16.84
CA THR A 10 -5.95 -0.71 -17.11
C THR A 10 -6.47 -0.35 -18.50
N HIS A 11 -5.83 0.56 -19.24
CA HIS A 11 -6.30 1.04 -20.53
C HIS A 11 -5.25 0.86 -21.64
N GLY A 12 -5.74 0.90 -22.90
CA GLY A 12 -4.89 0.79 -24.07
C GLY A 12 -4.64 -0.66 -24.54
N ARG A 13 -4.38 -0.82 -25.84
CA ARG A 13 -4.17 -2.13 -26.45
C ARG A 13 -2.89 -2.80 -25.93
N ASN A 14 -1.85 -2.03 -25.71
CA ASN A 14 -0.56 -2.49 -25.16
C ASN A 14 -0.67 -3.04 -23.73
N MET A 15 -1.72 -2.66 -22.98
CA MET A 15 -1.97 -3.12 -21.60
C MET A 15 -2.93 -4.33 -21.52
N ALA A 16 -3.13 -5.05 -22.62
CA ALA A 16 -3.97 -6.26 -22.62
C ALA A 16 -3.45 -7.33 -21.65
N GLY A 17 -2.14 -7.52 -21.57
CA GLY A 17 -1.51 -8.44 -20.62
C GLY A 17 -1.74 -8.02 -19.16
N ALA A 18 -1.55 -6.74 -18.85
CA ALA A 18 -1.80 -6.21 -17.51
C ALA A 18 -3.29 -6.41 -17.09
N ARG A 19 -4.24 -6.14 -18.00
CA ARG A 19 -5.66 -6.40 -17.72
C ARG A 19 -5.97 -7.87 -17.51
N ALA A 20 -5.31 -8.78 -18.21
CA ALA A 20 -5.48 -10.21 -17.96
C ALA A 20 -5.04 -10.59 -16.55
N LEU A 21 -3.91 -10.05 -16.09
CA LEU A 21 -3.43 -10.24 -14.72
C LEU A 21 -4.37 -9.61 -13.68
N TRP A 22 -4.86 -8.41 -13.91
CA TRP A 22 -5.87 -7.78 -13.05
C TRP A 22 -7.15 -8.62 -12.95
N ARG A 23 -7.63 -9.22 -14.06
CA ARG A 23 -8.77 -10.15 -14.02
C ARG A 23 -8.45 -11.39 -13.19
N ALA A 24 -7.25 -11.93 -13.26
CA ALA A 24 -6.82 -13.05 -12.44
C ALA A 24 -6.85 -12.73 -10.94
N THR A 25 -6.75 -11.44 -10.55
CA THR A 25 -6.95 -10.98 -9.17
C THR A 25 -8.42 -10.67 -8.81
N GLY A 26 -9.36 -11.03 -9.67
CA GLY A 26 -10.80 -10.89 -9.44
C GLY A 26 -11.44 -9.61 -10.00
N MET A 27 -10.69 -8.72 -10.68
CA MET A 27 -11.28 -7.54 -11.32
C MET A 27 -12.12 -7.93 -12.54
N LYS A 28 -13.26 -7.26 -12.69
CA LYS A 28 -14.18 -7.37 -13.83
C LYS A 28 -13.99 -6.21 -14.79
N ASP A 29 -14.60 -6.30 -15.98
CA ASP A 29 -14.47 -5.27 -17.02
C ASP A 29 -14.99 -3.90 -16.59
N GLU A 30 -16.02 -3.87 -15.78
CA GLU A 30 -16.57 -2.65 -15.17
C GLU A 30 -15.61 -1.96 -14.18
N ASP A 31 -14.71 -2.74 -13.55
CA ASP A 31 -13.78 -2.24 -12.55
C ASP A 31 -12.64 -1.43 -13.17
N PHE A 32 -12.31 -1.66 -14.44
CA PHE A 32 -11.28 -0.89 -15.13
C PHE A 32 -11.62 0.60 -15.31
N LYS A 33 -12.85 0.99 -15.03
CA LYS A 33 -13.31 2.39 -15.08
C LYS A 33 -13.31 3.08 -13.72
N LYS A 34 -13.02 2.32 -12.66
CA LYS A 34 -13.02 2.77 -11.26
C LYS A 34 -11.60 3.07 -10.79
N PRO A 35 -11.42 3.92 -9.76
CA PRO A 35 -10.12 4.11 -9.14
C PRO A 35 -9.68 2.85 -8.40
N ILE A 36 -8.39 2.55 -8.48
CA ILE A 36 -7.77 1.47 -7.69
C ILE A 36 -7.20 2.08 -6.41
N ILE A 37 -7.75 1.66 -5.27
CA ILE A 37 -7.33 2.11 -3.95
C ILE A 37 -6.50 1.01 -3.29
N ALA A 38 -5.24 1.31 -3.03
CA ALA A 38 -4.35 0.41 -2.30
C ALA A 38 -4.69 0.44 -0.80
N ILE A 39 -4.72 -0.72 -0.17
CA ILE A 39 -4.79 -0.85 1.29
C ILE A 39 -3.44 -1.40 1.74
N ALA A 40 -2.61 -0.54 2.33
CA ALA A 40 -1.36 -0.94 2.97
C ALA A 40 -1.66 -1.37 4.41
N ASN A 41 -1.75 -2.67 4.65
CA ASN A 41 -2.02 -3.24 5.97
C ASN A 41 -0.72 -3.72 6.63
N SER A 42 -0.70 -3.77 7.94
CA SER A 42 0.40 -4.33 8.73
C SER A 42 -0.02 -5.55 9.56
N PHE A 43 -1.03 -6.29 9.07
CA PHE A 43 -1.44 -7.55 9.68
C PHE A 43 -0.27 -8.52 9.80
N THR A 44 -0.12 -9.13 10.96
CA THR A 44 0.77 -10.26 11.22
C THR A 44 0.31 -11.01 12.46
N GLN A 45 0.63 -12.29 12.54
CA GLN A 45 0.41 -13.10 13.74
C GLN A 45 1.53 -12.98 14.77
N PHE A 46 2.66 -12.37 14.40
CA PHE A 46 3.79 -12.14 15.30
C PHE A 46 3.57 -10.99 16.28
N VAL A 47 2.68 -10.06 15.97
CA VAL A 47 2.43 -8.86 16.78
C VAL A 47 1.02 -8.93 17.36
N PRO A 48 0.83 -9.09 18.68
CA PRO A 48 -0.49 -9.23 19.29
C PRO A 48 -1.44 -8.08 18.93
N GLY A 49 -0.95 -6.86 18.88
CA GLY A 49 -1.70 -5.68 18.49
C GLY A 49 -2.08 -5.60 17.01
N HIS A 50 -1.58 -6.52 16.16
CA HIS A 50 -1.83 -6.53 14.71
C HIS A 50 -2.71 -7.67 14.22
N VAL A 51 -3.01 -8.66 15.06
CA VAL A 51 -3.80 -9.83 14.66
C VAL A 51 -5.18 -9.45 14.11
N HIS A 52 -5.84 -8.48 14.73
CA HIS A 52 -7.17 -8.00 14.33
C HIS A 52 -7.16 -7.16 13.04
N LEU A 53 -5.99 -6.69 12.58
CA LEU A 53 -5.89 -5.85 11.39
C LEU A 53 -6.27 -6.58 10.11
N LYS A 54 -6.24 -7.91 10.11
CA LYS A 54 -6.77 -8.71 9.01
C LYS A 54 -8.25 -8.42 8.74
N ASP A 55 -9.06 -8.45 9.79
CA ASP A 55 -10.51 -8.21 9.67
C ASP A 55 -10.79 -6.73 9.36
N LEU A 56 -9.97 -5.83 9.92
CA LEU A 56 -10.07 -4.40 9.63
C LEU A 56 -9.76 -4.10 8.16
N GLY A 57 -8.74 -4.74 7.58
CA GLY A 57 -8.42 -4.63 6.15
C GLY A 57 -9.61 -5.05 5.27
N GLN A 58 -10.25 -6.16 5.60
CA GLN A 58 -11.44 -6.62 4.89
C GLN A 58 -12.65 -5.68 5.06
N LEU A 59 -12.80 -5.05 6.22
CA LEU A 59 -13.83 -4.03 6.42
C LEU A 59 -13.57 -2.82 5.53
N VAL A 60 -12.35 -2.29 5.52
CA VAL A 60 -11.95 -1.15 4.69
C VAL A 60 -12.14 -1.46 3.21
N ALA A 61 -11.77 -2.68 2.76
CA ALA A 61 -11.97 -3.10 1.38
C ALA A 61 -13.45 -3.03 0.97
N ARG A 62 -14.35 -3.55 1.79
CA ARG A 62 -15.79 -3.48 1.54
C ARG A 62 -16.31 -2.06 1.46
N GLU A 63 -15.84 -1.15 2.31
CA GLU A 63 -16.27 0.25 2.28
C GLU A 63 -15.75 1.00 1.03
N ILE A 64 -14.53 0.71 0.59
CA ILE A 64 -14.00 1.23 -0.68
C ILE A 64 -14.85 0.75 -1.86
N GLU A 65 -15.21 -0.52 -1.90
CA GLU A 65 -16.05 -1.10 -2.95
C GLU A 65 -17.47 -0.49 -2.95
N ARG A 66 -18.05 -0.28 -1.77
CA ARG A 66 -19.34 0.43 -1.62
C ARG A 66 -19.29 1.86 -2.12
N ALA A 67 -18.16 2.53 -1.92
CA ALA A 67 -17.92 3.88 -2.43
C ALA A 67 -17.65 3.93 -3.96
N GLY A 68 -17.60 2.78 -4.62
CA GLY A 68 -17.40 2.68 -6.07
C GLY A 68 -15.94 2.60 -6.51
N GLY A 69 -15.00 2.35 -5.60
CA GLY A 69 -13.60 2.07 -5.90
C GLY A 69 -13.33 0.58 -6.08
N VAL A 70 -12.09 0.25 -6.41
CA VAL A 70 -11.55 -1.13 -6.40
C VAL A 70 -10.51 -1.21 -5.30
N ALA A 71 -10.74 -2.03 -4.29
CA ALA A 71 -9.80 -2.24 -3.21
C ALA A 71 -8.75 -3.29 -3.60
N LYS A 72 -7.47 -3.00 -3.33
CA LYS A 72 -6.36 -3.93 -3.46
C LYS A 72 -5.49 -3.87 -2.20
N GLU A 73 -5.55 -4.93 -1.42
CA GLU A 73 -4.84 -5.04 -0.14
C GLU A 73 -3.50 -5.74 -0.31
N PHE A 74 -2.50 -5.26 0.41
CA PHE A 74 -1.21 -5.92 0.63
C PHE A 74 -0.72 -5.64 2.04
N ASN A 75 0.20 -6.48 2.55
CA ASN A 75 0.76 -6.32 3.88
C ASN A 75 2.22 -5.88 3.83
N THR A 76 2.59 -4.99 4.76
CA THR A 76 3.99 -4.73 5.13
C THR A 76 4.43 -5.68 6.24
N ILE A 77 5.72 -5.67 6.53
CA ILE A 77 6.26 -6.29 7.75
C ILE A 77 5.83 -5.50 9.00
N ALA A 78 5.84 -6.18 10.14
CA ALA A 78 5.73 -5.54 11.45
C ALA A 78 6.61 -6.31 12.44
N VAL A 79 7.49 -5.59 13.13
CA VAL A 79 8.36 -6.11 14.20
C VAL A 79 7.77 -5.71 15.54
N ASP A 80 7.60 -6.68 16.44
CA ASP A 80 7.12 -6.42 17.80
C ASP A 80 8.30 -6.10 18.72
N ASP A 81 8.37 -4.86 19.19
CA ASP A 81 9.40 -4.42 20.12
C ASP A 81 9.35 -5.17 21.45
N GLY A 82 8.14 -5.51 21.92
CA GLY A 82 7.96 -6.22 23.16
C GLY A 82 8.50 -7.65 23.11
N ILE A 83 8.35 -8.34 21.98
CA ILE A 83 8.91 -9.69 21.76
C ILE A 83 10.41 -9.61 21.50
N ALA A 84 10.87 -8.56 20.81
CA ALA A 84 12.29 -8.37 20.49
C ALA A 84 13.12 -7.81 21.66
N MET A 85 12.48 -7.30 22.70
CA MET A 85 13.13 -6.66 23.84
C MET A 85 14.05 -7.65 24.60
N GLY A 86 15.24 -7.20 24.91
CA GLY A 86 16.22 -7.96 25.72
C GLY A 86 17.09 -8.94 24.91
N HIS A 87 16.99 -8.96 23.59
CA HIS A 87 17.88 -9.74 22.71
C HIS A 87 18.16 -9.01 21.39
N ASP A 88 18.99 -9.57 20.53
CA ASP A 88 19.47 -8.97 19.27
C ASP A 88 18.34 -8.67 18.26
N GLY A 89 17.16 -9.25 18.43
CA GLY A 89 15.97 -8.94 17.61
C GLY A 89 15.59 -7.47 17.66
N MET A 90 15.93 -6.76 18.73
CA MET A 90 15.64 -5.33 18.85
C MET A 90 16.41 -4.47 17.84
N LEU A 91 17.51 -4.95 17.30
CA LEU A 91 18.28 -4.28 16.24
C LEU A 91 17.49 -4.11 14.93
N TYR A 92 16.46 -4.94 14.73
CA TYR A 92 15.62 -4.91 13.53
C TYR A 92 14.41 -3.97 13.66
N SER A 93 14.06 -3.56 14.88
CA SER A 93 12.87 -2.74 15.13
C SER A 93 12.97 -1.37 14.45
N LEU A 94 13.96 -0.57 14.78
CA LEU A 94 14.10 0.78 14.27
C LEU A 94 14.30 0.82 12.73
N PRO A 95 15.17 0.00 12.12
CA PRO A 95 15.36 -0.04 10.68
C PRO A 95 14.11 -0.50 9.91
N SER A 96 13.20 -1.24 10.55
CA SER A 96 11.97 -1.70 9.91
C SER A 96 11.09 -0.56 9.39
N ARG A 97 11.18 0.64 9.95
CA ARG A 97 10.42 1.82 9.51
C ARG A 97 10.71 2.19 8.06
N GLU A 98 12.00 2.19 7.68
CA GLU A 98 12.43 2.52 6.32
C GLU A 98 11.97 1.43 5.35
N ILE A 99 12.14 0.17 5.71
CA ILE A 99 11.70 -0.97 4.90
C ILE A 99 10.18 -0.94 4.68
N ILE A 100 9.41 -0.57 5.71
CA ILE A 100 7.96 -0.40 5.59
C ILE A 100 7.64 0.72 4.60
N ALA A 101 8.25 1.90 4.75
CA ALA A 101 8.02 3.03 3.87
C ALA A 101 8.36 2.67 2.42
N ASP A 102 9.54 2.12 2.18
CA ASP A 102 10.00 1.71 0.85
C ASP A 102 9.06 0.66 0.23
N SER A 103 8.69 -0.39 0.98
CA SER A 103 7.82 -1.44 0.46
C SER A 103 6.44 -0.93 0.04
N VAL A 104 5.87 0.00 0.80
CA VAL A 104 4.58 0.62 0.46
C VAL A 104 4.73 1.51 -0.78
N GLU A 105 5.79 2.31 -0.86
CA GLU A 105 6.07 3.15 -2.02
C GLU A 105 6.21 2.32 -3.30
N TYR A 106 6.99 1.23 -3.25
CA TYR A 106 7.15 0.31 -4.37
C TYR A 106 5.81 -0.27 -4.84
N MET A 107 5.01 -0.78 -3.92
CA MET A 107 3.72 -1.38 -4.25
C MET A 107 2.76 -0.38 -4.91
N VAL A 108 2.61 0.79 -4.33
CA VAL A 108 1.69 1.82 -4.82
C VAL A 108 2.15 2.38 -6.16
N ASN A 109 3.45 2.62 -6.33
CA ASN A 109 4.00 3.20 -7.55
C ASN A 109 4.05 2.18 -8.69
N ALA A 110 4.54 0.97 -8.44
CA ALA A 110 4.64 -0.07 -9.47
C ALA A 110 3.27 -0.47 -10.04
N HIS A 111 2.23 -0.48 -9.22
CA HIS A 111 0.87 -0.84 -9.63
C HIS A 111 0.00 0.36 -10.00
N CYS A 112 0.55 1.58 -9.98
CA CYS A 112 -0.16 2.80 -10.34
C CYS A 112 -1.49 2.98 -9.59
N ALA A 113 -1.52 2.70 -8.28
CA ALA A 113 -2.72 2.92 -7.49
C ALA A 113 -3.08 4.41 -7.44
N ASP A 114 -4.38 4.72 -7.45
CA ASP A 114 -4.89 6.09 -7.50
C ASP A 114 -4.91 6.77 -6.14
N ALA A 115 -5.07 5.97 -5.09
CA ALA A 115 -5.03 6.43 -3.70
C ALA A 115 -4.60 5.27 -2.80
N MET A 116 -4.34 5.57 -1.54
CA MET A 116 -3.89 4.61 -0.55
C MET A 116 -4.56 4.86 0.80
N VAL A 117 -4.87 3.75 1.49
CA VAL A 117 -5.28 3.73 2.91
C VAL A 117 -4.25 2.91 3.66
N CYS A 118 -3.66 3.48 4.71
CA CYS A 118 -2.72 2.78 5.60
C CYS A 118 -3.45 2.28 6.85
N ILE A 119 -3.26 1.00 7.18
CA ILE A 119 -3.76 0.37 8.40
C ILE A 119 -2.56 -0.05 9.22
N SER A 120 -2.28 0.69 10.28
CA SER A 120 -1.10 0.49 11.12
C SER A 120 -1.45 0.48 12.60
N ASN A 121 -0.56 -0.14 13.37
CA ASN A 121 -0.53 -0.06 14.83
C ASN A 121 0.96 -0.12 15.25
N CYS A 122 1.23 0.03 16.55
CA CYS A 122 2.58 0.05 17.12
C CYS A 122 3.44 1.27 16.75
N ASP A 123 4.46 1.49 17.57
CA ASP A 123 5.28 2.70 17.60
C ASP A 123 6.36 2.78 16.51
N LYS A 124 6.65 1.70 15.80
CA LYS A 124 7.59 1.69 14.65
C LYS A 124 6.88 1.59 13.31
N ILE A 125 5.80 0.83 13.24
CA ILE A 125 5.05 0.61 12.00
C ILE A 125 4.29 1.87 11.59
N THR A 126 3.61 2.53 12.53
CA THR A 126 2.89 3.76 12.26
C THR A 126 3.79 4.87 11.74
N PRO A 127 4.96 5.19 12.35
CA PRO A 127 5.89 6.16 11.78
C PRO A 127 6.43 5.74 10.40
N GLY A 128 6.68 4.44 10.17
CA GLY A 128 7.10 3.94 8.87
C GLY A 128 6.09 4.27 7.77
N MET A 129 4.80 4.03 8.01
CA MET A 129 3.74 4.38 7.06
C MET A 129 3.51 5.90 6.95
N LEU A 130 3.65 6.65 8.05
CA LEU A 130 3.53 8.12 8.03
C LEU A 130 4.69 8.78 7.27
N CYS A 131 5.90 8.25 7.39
CA CYS A 131 7.07 8.75 6.65
C CYS A 131 6.78 8.73 5.15
N LEU A 132 6.20 7.67 4.64
CA LEU A 132 5.76 7.58 3.25
C LEU A 132 4.75 8.67 2.87
N LEU A 133 3.74 8.92 3.72
CA LEU A 133 2.72 9.94 3.44
C LEU A 133 3.28 11.36 3.37
N TYR A 134 4.36 11.64 4.14
CA TYR A 134 5.04 12.94 4.11
C TYR A 134 6.05 13.08 2.98
N THR A 135 6.66 11.98 2.54
CA THR A 135 7.75 12.00 1.55
C THR A 135 7.27 11.65 0.14
N SER A 136 6.17 10.91 0.02
CA SER A 136 5.59 10.63 -1.28
C SER A 136 4.91 11.87 -1.85
N PRO A 137 5.29 12.30 -3.05
CA PRO A 137 4.57 13.38 -3.72
C PRO A 137 3.10 12.98 -3.90
N SER A 138 2.21 13.90 -3.60
CA SER A 138 0.79 13.76 -3.95
C SER A 138 0.65 13.37 -5.42
N PRO A 139 -0.36 12.58 -5.83
CA PRO A 139 -0.62 12.32 -7.26
C PRO A 139 -0.67 13.59 -8.14
N ARG A 140 -0.90 14.76 -7.53
CA ARG A 140 -0.81 16.07 -8.20
C ARG A 140 0.62 16.60 -8.32
N ASP A 141 1.54 16.16 -7.46
CA ASP A 141 2.92 16.66 -7.40
C ASP A 141 3.91 15.79 -8.22
N LEU A 142 3.47 14.62 -8.69
CA LEU A 142 4.28 13.70 -9.50
C LEU A 142 4.77 14.29 -10.84
N SER A 143 4.20 15.43 -11.27
CA SER A 143 4.65 16.15 -12.46
C SER A 143 5.89 17.00 -12.22
N THR A 144 6.32 17.22 -10.98
CA THR A 144 7.37 18.18 -10.61
C THR A 144 8.51 17.62 -9.75
N SER A 145 8.37 16.41 -9.17
CA SER A 145 9.45 15.85 -8.35
C SER A 145 10.49 15.11 -9.18
N ARG A 146 11.64 15.74 -9.38
CA ARG A 146 12.86 15.03 -9.76
C ARG A 146 13.29 14.17 -8.58
N MET A 147 13.54 12.89 -8.81
CA MET A 147 14.25 12.07 -7.84
C MET A 147 15.57 12.74 -7.49
N PRO A 148 15.96 12.85 -6.21
CA PRO A 148 17.31 13.29 -5.89
C PRO A 148 18.27 12.24 -6.46
N SER A 149 19.18 12.69 -7.34
CA SER A 149 20.29 11.85 -7.77
C SER A 149 21.14 11.55 -6.54
N SER A 150 21.20 10.28 -6.14
CA SER A 150 22.22 9.83 -5.20
C SER A 150 23.59 10.09 -5.80
N ALA A 151 24.33 11.02 -5.20
CA ALA A 151 25.76 11.15 -5.37
C ALA A 151 26.45 10.12 -4.48
#